data_4a60dffac4deb3f492b3ded5b702436f
#
_entry.id   4a60dffac4deb3f492b3ded5b702436f
#
_cell.length_a   1.000
_cell.length_b   1.000
_cell.length_c   1.000
_cell.angle_alpha   90.00
_cell.angle_beta   90.00
_cell.angle_gamma   90.00
#
_symmetry.space_group_name_H-M   'P 1'
#
loop_
_entity.id
_entity.type
_entity.pdbx_description
1 polymer ?
#
loop_
_entity_poly.entity_id
_entity_poly.type
_entity_poly.pdbx_seq_one_letter_code
_entity_poly.pdbx_strand_id
1 'polypeptide(L)'
;MRTPPKYLNPFTDFGFKKLFGSEANKDLLKDFLNEVIREQGKITDIHYLKSEQLGAGIVNRRAIFDIYCENERGEKFIVEMQKVKQNYFKDRSIFYSTFPIQEQGIQGEDWNFSLKAVYLIGILDFVFDEDKDDLSYYHHEIKLRDTKKCLVFYDKLTFIYLEMPKFNKTEEELETRFDKWMYVLKNLPKLEKRLLKLQEKVFDSLFKTAEMAQFTQVERLYYEDSLKDYRDMKNSMDTTKAEGKAEGKAEEKIETAQRMLSKNYPIDVITDCTGLSAEEINNLQA
;
A
#
# COMPACT_ATOMS: atom_id res chain seq x y z
N MET A 1 24.75 -9.59 -18.15
CA MET A 1 24.58 -8.84 -16.89
C MET A 1 23.40 -7.90 -17.06
N ARG A 2 22.42 -7.86 -16.14
CA ARG A 2 21.34 -6.87 -16.23
C ARG A 2 21.92 -5.50 -15.87
N THR A 3 21.71 -4.50 -16.70
CA THR A 3 22.07 -3.12 -16.40
C THR A 3 21.38 -2.71 -15.09
N PRO A 4 22.08 -2.06 -14.15
CA PRO A 4 21.43 -1.59 -12.93
C PRO A 4 20.29 -0.62 -13.27
N PRO A 5 19.21 -0.60 -12.48
CA PRO A 5 18.11 0.32 -12.71
C PRO A 5 18.61 1.77 -12.74
N LYS A 6 18.08 2.59 -13.64
CA LYS A 6 18.40 4.01 -13.72
C LYS A 6 17.76 4.81 -12.59
N TYR A 7 16.53 4.44 -12.22
CA TYR A 7 15.72 5.14 -11.25
C TYR A 7 15.49 4.30 -10.00
N LEU A 8 15.33 4.97 -8.87
CA LEU A 8 15.01 4.35 -7.58
C LEU A 8 13.68 3.57 -7.62
N ASN A 9 13.54 2.65 -6.69
CA ASN A 9 12.27 1.98 -6.42
C ASN A 9 11.47 2.79 -5.38
N PRO A 10 10.29 3.34 -5.74
CA PRO A 10 9.44 4.09 -4.80
C PRO A 10 8.94 3.25 -3.62
N PHE A 11 8.89 1.91 -3.77
CA PHE A 11 8.45 1.00 -2.72
C PHE A 11 9.52 0.67 -1.67
N THR A 12 10.67 1.33 -1.71
CA THR A 12 11.63 1.31 -0.61
C THR A 12 11.36 2.48 0.34
N ASP A 13 11.69 2.32 1.63
CA ASP A 13 11.52 3.40 2.61
C ASP A 13 12.28 4.67 2.20
N PHE A 14 13.55 4.51 1.80
CA PHE A 14 14.34 5.61 1.28
C PHE A 14 13.73 6.22 0.01
N GLY A 15 13.32 5.38 -0.95
CA GLY A 15 12.78 5.85 -2.23
C GLY A 15 11.50 6.67 -2.04
N PHE A 16 10.60 6.21 -1.19
CA PHE A 16 9.37 6.92 -0.89
C PHE A 16 9.62 8.28 -0.22
N LYS A 17 10.46 8.29 0.83
CA LYS A 17 10.84 9.52 1.53
C LYS A 17 11.64 10.48 0.65
N LYS A 18 12.48 9.97 -0.25
CA LYS A 18 13.23 10.78 -1.23
C LYS A 18 12.29 11.50 -2.19
N LEU A 19 11.23 10.84 -2.67
CA LEU A 19 10.27 11.45 -3.60
C LEU A 19 9.31 12.41 -2.89
N PHE A 20 8.80 12.04 -1.72
CA PHE A 20 7.66 12.70 -1.11
C PHE A 20 7.90 13.30 0.27
N GLY A 21 9.02 12.97 0.93
CA GLY A 21 9.24 13.30 2.34
C GLY A 21 10.14 14.53 2.60
N SER A 22 10.38 15.38 1.61
CA SER A 22 11.27 16.55 1.78
C SER A 22 10.67 17.85 1.26
N GLU A 23 10.99 18.97 1.91
CA GLU A 23 10.56 20.31 1.47
C GLU A 23 10.97 20.61 0.02
N ALA A 24 12.15 20.14 -0.42
CA ALA A 24 12.62 20.33 -1.79
C ALA A 24 11.70 19.67 -2.82
N ASN A 25 10.99 18.63 -2.44
CA ASN A 25 10.13 17.83 -3.31
C ASN A 25 8.64 17.92 -2.94
N LYS A 26 8.24 18.88 -2.09
CA LYS A 26 6.84 19.00 -1.65
C LYS A 26 5.83 19.17 -2.80
N ASP A 27 6.26 19.73 -3.92
CA ASP A 27 5.41 19.86 -5.10
C ASP A 27 5.01 18.51 -5.70
N LEU A 28 5.86 17.47 -5.56
CA LEU A 28 5.54 16.12 -5.97
C LEU A 28 4.41 15.54 -5.12
N LEU A 29 4.53 15.66 -3.80
CA LEU A 29 3.50 15.18 -2.87
C LEU A 29 2.19 15.95 -3.06
N LYS A 30 2.25 17.28 -3.15
CA LYS A 30 1.08 18.13 -3.38
C LYS A 30 0.33 17.77 -4.65
N ASP A 31 1.04 17.56 -5.74
CA ASP A 31 0.46 17.15 -7.02
C ASP A 31 -0.19 15.77 -6.93
N PHE A 32 0.51 14.80 -6.32
CA PHE A 32 -0.03 13.47 -6.08
C PHE A 32 -1.31 13.51 -5.23
N LEU A 33 -1.32 14.25 -4.11
CA LEU A 33 -2.49 14.39 -3.25
C LEU A 33 -3.69 14.98 -4.00
N ASN A 34 -3.47 15.99 -4.85
CA ASN A 34 -4.52 16.58 -5.67
C ASN A 34 -5.15 15.60 -6.66
N GLU A 35 -4.40 14.60 -7.12
CA GLU A 35 -4.91 13.58 -8.04
C GLU A 35 -5.62 12.44 -7.29
N VAL A 36 -5.22 12.17 -6.06
CA VAL A 36 -5.81 11.11 -5.24
C VAL A 36 -7.10 11.58 -4.56
N ILE A 37 -7.15 12.85 -4.12
CA ILE A 37 -8.28 13.44 -3.39
C ILE A 37 -9.05 14.36 -4.34
N ARG A 38 -9.99 13.79 -5.10
CA ARG A 38 -10.66 14.50 -6.19
C ARG A 38 -11.80 15.42 -5.77
N GLU A 39 -12.46 15.16 -4.65
CA GLU A 39 -13.73 15.79 -4.28
C GLU A 39 -13.61 17.08 -3.46
N GLN A 40 -12.42 17.38 -2.95
CA GLN A 40 -12.21 18.56 -2.10
C GLN A 40 -11.25 19.52 -2.78
N GLY A 41 -11.57 20.80 -2.76
CA GLY A 41 -10.88 21.88 -3.47
C GLY A 41 -9.35 21.72 -3.51
N LYS A 42 -8.74 22.23 -4.57
CA LYS A 42 -7.31 22.07 -4.86
C LYS A 42 -6.43 22.46 -3.67
N ILE A 43 -5.51 21.57 -3.30
CA ILE A 43 -4.44 21.84 -2.34
C ILE A 43 -3.41 22.74 -3.03
N THR A 44 -3.15 23.91 -2.45
CA THR A 44 -2.24 24.92 -3.01
C THR A 44 -0.88 24.90 -2.34
N ASP A 45 -0.82 24.55 -1.06
CA ASP A 45 0.43 24.35 -0.30
C ASP A 45 0.28 23.22 0.72
N ILE A 46 1.43 22.70 1.17
CA ILE A 46 1.53 21.70 2.24
C ILE A 46 2.71 22.02 3.15
N HIS A 47 2.57 21.65 4.43
CA HIS A 47 3.62 21.74 5.44
C HIS A 47 3.82 20.38 6.09
N TYR A 48 5.08 19.90 6.15
CA TYR A 48 5.39 18.65 6.82
C TYR A 48 5.30 18.80 8.34
N LEU A 49 4.74 17.80 8.98
CA LEU A 49 4.61 17.68 10.42
C LEU A 49 5.54 16.57 10.94
N LYS A 50 5.71 16.48 12.25
CA LYS A 50 6.49 15.40 12.86
C LYS A 50 5.79 14.06 12.61
N SER A 51 6.49 13.15 11.93
CA SER A 51 5.97 11.82 11.61
C SER A 51 5.91 10.87 12.82
N GLU A 52 6.67 11.13 13.88
CA GLU A 52 6.61 10.37 15.13
C GLU A 52 5.62 11.01 16.09
N GLN A 53 4.55 10.28 16.41
CA GLN A 53 3.52 10.67 17.36
C GLN A 53 3.65 9.86 18.64
N LEU A 54 3.85 10.55 19.74
CA LEU A 54 3.92 9.96 21.08
C LEU A 54 2.49 9.77 21.59
N GLY A 55 2.15 8.55 22.05
CA GLY A 55 0.89 8.33 22.76
C GLY A 55 0.82 9.19 24.03
N ALA A 56 -0.39 9.52 24.48
CA ALA A 56 -0.68 10.41 25.61
C ALA A 56 -0.12 9.95 26.99
N GLY A 57 0.59 8.82 27.05
CA GLY A 57 1.21 8.29 28.26
C GLY A 57 2.34 7.30 27.96
N ILE A 58 3.15 6.99 29.00
CA ILE A 58 4.34 6.09 28.91
C ILE A 58 3.97 4.68 28.38
N VAL A 59 2.70 4.27 28.53
CA VAL A 59 2.20 2.93 28.15
C VAL A 59 1.56 2.92 26.75
N ASN A 60 1.27 4.07 26.16
CA ASN A 60 0.58 4.14 24.88
C ASN A 60 1.53 3.90 23.71
N ARG A 61 1.08 3.11 22.73
CA ARG A 61 1.86 2.86 21.51
C ARG A 61 2.12 4.17 20.77
N ARG A 62 3.34 4.33 20.28
CA ARG A 62 3.73 5.39 19.35
C ARG A 62 3.18 5.07 17.96
N ALA A 63 2.81 6.09 17.20
CA ALA A 63 2.62 6.00 15.77
C ALA A 63 3.82 6.65 15.06
N ILE A 64 4.33 5.97 14.05
CA ILE A 64 5.36 6.50 13.17
C ILE A 64 4.77 6.44 11.77
N PHE A 65 4.59 7.62 11.17
CA PHE A 65 4.05 7.76 9.83
C PHE A 65 5.20 7.87 8.82
N ASP A 66 5.01 7.32 7.62
CA ASP A 66 5.99 7.53 6.56
C ASP A 66 6.04 9.01 6.17
N ILE A 67 4.88 9.63 5.96
CA ILE A 67 4.74 11.06 5.71
C ILE A 67 3.52 11.58 6.47
N TYR A 68 3.70 12.71 7.14
CA TYR A 68 2.63 13.44 7.82
C TYR A 68 2.72 14.92 7.45
N CYS A 69 1.64 15.49 6.93
CA CYS A 69 1.59 16.90 6.52
C CYS A 69 0.19 17.49 6.70
N GLU A 70 0.12 18.81 6.62
CA GLU A 70 -1.12 19.56 6.55
C GLU A 70 -1.12 20.52 5.35
N ASN A 71 -2.31 20.86 4.86
CA ASN A 71 -2.45 21.88 3.82
C ASN A 71 -2.80 23.27 4.40
N GLU A 72 -2.94 24.25 3.52
CA GLU A 72 -3.29 25.64 3.86
C GLU A 72 -4.63 25.81 4.60
N ARG A 73 -5.51 24.77 4.58
CA ARG A 73 -6.79 24.76 5.30
C ARG A 73 -6.71 24.09 6.67
N GLY A 74 -5.53 23.58 7.04
CA GLY A 74 -5.31 22.82 8.26
C GLY A 74 -5.83 21.39 8.21
N GLU A 75 -6.13 20.87 7.02
CA GLU A 75 -6.48 19.46 6.81
C GLU A 75 -5.22 18.60 6.90
N LYS A 76 -5.32 17.44 7.55
CA LYS A 76 -4.20 16.56 7.86
C LYS A 76 -4.13 15.37 6.93
N PHE A 77 -2.93 15.04 6.48
CA PHE A 77 -2.68 13.92 5.57
C PHE A 77 -1.60 13.00 6.15
N ILE A 78 -1.95 11.74 6.33
CA ILE A 78 -1.02 10.65 6.58
C ILE A 78 -0.87 9.90 5.26
N VAL A 79 0.34 9.75 4.75
CA VAL A 79 0.62 8.97 3.53
C VAL A 79 1.58 7.85 3.89
N GLU A 80 1.11 6.62 3.68
CA GLU A 80 1.79 5.38 4.04
C GLU A 80 2.12 4.55 2.80
N MET A 81 3.34 4.04 2.73
CA MET A 81 3.75 3.05 1.75
C MET A 81 3.76 1.67 2.39
N GLN A 82 2.79 0.83 2.06
CA GLN A 82 2.69 -0.49 2.65
C GLN A 82 3.16 -1.57 1.67
N LYS A 83 4.32 -2.14 1.95
CA LYS A 83 5.03 -3.09 1.08
C LYS A 83 4.42 -4.50 1.10
N VAL A 84 3.87 -4.88 2.23
CA VAL A 84 3.37 -6.23 2.47
C VAL A 84 2.04 -6.18 3.20
N LYS A 85 1.18 -7.16 2.89
CA LYS A 85 -0.06 -7.35 3.61
C LYS A 85 0.23 -7.71 5.06
N GLN A 86 -0.28 -6.92 5.99
CA GLN A 86 -0.22 -7.17 7.42
C GLN A 86 -1.62 -7.47 7.93
N ASN A 87 -1.71 -8.43 8.85
CA ASN A 87 -2.93 -8.62 9.63
C ASN A 87 -3.26 -7.30 10.34
N TYR A 88 -4.55 -6.97 10.41
CA TYR A 88 -5.03 -5.76 11.08
C TYR A 88 -4.54 -4.43 10.47
N PHE A 89 -4.20 -4.42 9.17
CA PHE A 89 -3.80 -3.16 8.51
C PHE A 89 -4.90 -2.10 8.57
N LYS A 90 -6.16 -2.49 8.38
CA LYS A 90 -7.32 -1.58 8.48
C LYS A 90 -7.48 -1.04 9.90
N ASP A 91 -7.32 -1.89 10.94
CA ASP A 91 -7.34 -1.45 12.33
C ASP A 91 -6.21 -0.47 12.64
N ARG A 92 -5.00 -0.74 12.13
CA ARG A 92 -3.86 0.17 12.27
C ARG A 92 -4.12 1.52 11.59
N SER A 93 -4.74 1.53 10.42
CA SER A 93 -5.10 2.77 9.72
C SER A 93 -6.09 3.60 10.54
N ILE A 94 -7.11 2.96 11.13
CA ILE A 94 -8.05 3.63 12.02
C ILE A 94 -7.31 4.17 13.25
N PHE A 95 -6.46 3.37 13.90
CA PHE A 95 -5.67 3.80 15.05
C PHE A 95 -4.79 5.01 14.70
N TYR A 96 -4.09 4.98 13.56
CA TYR A 96 -3.24 6.08 13.12
C TYR A 96 -4.03 7.37 12.88
N SER A 97 -5.23 7.28 12.34
CA SER A 97 -6.08 8.46 12.11
C SER A 97 -6.53 9.16 13.40
N THR A 98 -6.47 8.49 14.56
CA THR A 98 -6.85 9.09 15.84
C THR A 98 -5.86 10.16 16.32
N PHE A 99 -4.58 10.06 15.96
CA PHE A 99 -3.56 11.03 16.37
C PHE A 99 -3.84 12.44 15.82
N PRO A 100 -3.98 12.65 14.51
CA PRO A 100 -4.32 13.95 13.97
C PRO A 100 -5.69 14.47 14.42
N ILE A 101 -6.61 13.60 14.81
CA ILE A 101 -7.89 14.02 15.41
C ILE A 101 -7.65 14.57 16.82
N GLN A 102 -6.88 13.85 17.66
CA GLN A 102 -6.58 14.24 19.03
C GLN A 102 -5.73 15.52 19.10
N GLU A 103 -4.78 15.71 18.17
CA GLU A 103 -3.96 16.92 18.07
C GLU A 103 -4.77 18.20 17.89
N GLN A 104 -5.98 18.10 17.36
CA GLN A 104 -6.86 19.26 17.15
C GLN A 104 -7.56 19.72 18.44
N GLY A 105 -7.55 18.89 19.47
CA GLY A 105 -8.12 19.20 20.78
C GLY A 105 -7.11 19.96 21.64
N ILE A 106 -7.09 21.29 21.55
CA ILE A 106 -6.16 22.15 22.31
C ILE A 106 -6.74 22.44 23.70
N GLN A 107 -5.97 22.15 24.75
CA GLN A 107 -6.37 22.38 26.12
C GLN A 107 -6.33 23.90 26.45
N GLY A 108 -7.41 24.43 27.01
CA GLY A 108 -7.47 25.81 27.51
C GLY A 108 -7.99 26.86 26.52
N GLU A 109 -8.37 26.47 25.32
CA GLU A 109 -9.08 27.31 24.36
C GLU A 109 -10.58 26.96 24.31
N ASP A 110 -11.43 27.93 23.92
CA ASP A 110 -12.85 27.70 23.62
C ASP A 110 -12.98 26.86 22.33
N TRP A 111 -12.75 25.55 22.44
CA TRP A 111 -12.86 24.63 21.33
C TRP A 111 -14.29 24.09 21.19
N ASN A 112 -14.91 24.36 20.07
CA ASN A 112 -16.28 23.96 19.74
C ASN A 112 -16.41 22.60 19.05
N PHE A 113 -15.39 21.72 19.13
CA PHE A 113 -15.32 20.41 18.47
C PHE A 113 -15.35 20.46 16.93
N SER A 114 -15.06 21.60 16.31
CA SER A 114 -14.94 21.70 14.86
C SER A 114 -13.61 21.09 14.37
N LEU A 115 -13.68 19.87 13.87
CA LEU A 115 -12.51 19.18 13.32
C LEU A 115 -12.22 19.62 11.90
N LYS A 116 -10.95 19.72 11.54
CA LYS A 116 -10.45 19.72 10.18
C LYS A 116 -10.43 18.30 9.64
N ALA A 117 -10.46 18.15 8.32
CA ALA A 117 -10.44 16.82 7.70
C ALA A 117 -9.11 16.10 7.94
N VAL A 118 -9.21 14.79 8.08
CA VAL A 118 -8.08 13.85 8.20
C VAL A 118 -8.17 12.83 7.08
N TYR A 119 -7.10 12.72 6.31
CA TYR A 119 -6.95 11.75 5.23
C TYR A 119 -5.83 10.78 5.57
N LEU A 120 -6.11 9.49 5.48
CA LEU A 120 -5.08 8.46 5.50
C LEU A 120 -5.01 7.81 4.12
N ILE A 121 -3.88 7.97 3.44
CA ILE A 121 -3.64 7.45 2.11
C ILE A 121 -2.64 6.29 2.22
N GLY A 122 -3.08 5.08 1.87
CA GLY A 122 -2.24 3.89 1.80
C GLY A 122 -1.92 3.51 0.36
N ILE A 123 -0.64 3.53 -0.02
CA ILE A 123 -0.17 3.00 -1.30
C ILE A 123 0.27 1.57 -1.05
N LEU A 124 -0.47 0.59 -1.59
CA LEU A 124 -0.37 -0.83 -1.22
C LEU A 124 0.31 -1.64 -2.33
N ASP A 125 1.41 -2.33 -2.01
CA ASP A 125 2.04 -3.33 -2.91
C ASP A 125 1.39 -4.73 -2.74
N PHE A 126 0.13 -4.76 -2.34
CA PHE A 126 -0.70 -5.97 -2.21
C PHE A 126 -2.18 -5.67 -2.50
N VAL A 127 -3.00 -6.71 -2.57
CA VAL A 127 -4.45 -6.65 -2.77
C VAL A 127 -5.14 -7.14 -1.49
N PHE A 128 -6.24 -6.49 -1.09
CA PHE A 128 -7.09 -6.99 -0.01
C PHE A 128 -7.75 -8.32 -0.40
N ASP A 129 -7.98 -9.21 0.57
CA ASP A 129 -8.52 -10.55 0.28
C ASP A 129 -9.94 -10.50 -0.29
N GLU A 130 -10.75 -9.60 0.23
CA GLU A 130 -12.12 -9.37 -0.20
C GLU A 130 -12.24 -8.82 -1.62
N ASP A 131 -11.17 -8.23 -2.15
CA ASP A 131 -11.18 -7.54 -3.44
C ASP A 131 -10.39 -8.28 -4.53
N LYS A 132 -9.97 -9.53 -4.26
CA LYS A 132 -9.10 -10.29 -5.18
C LYS A 132 -9.73 -10.54 -6.55
N ASP A 133 -11.04 -10.70 -6.60
CA ASP A 133 -11.77 -11.05 -7.82
C ASP A 133 -12.14 -9.83 -8.67
N ASP A 134 -12.16 -8.62 -8.09
CA ASP A 134 -12.36 -7.38 -8.84
C ASP A 134 -11.03 -6.71 -9.20
N LEU A 135 -10.50 -7.04 -10.36
CA LEU A 135 -9.25 -6.50 -10.86
C LEU A 135 -9.36 -5.04 -11.36
N SER A 136 -10.57 -4.53 -11.54
CA SER A 136 -10.79 -3.16 -12.06
C SER A 136 -10.80 -2.11 -10.96
N TYR A 137 -11.16 -2.49 -9.74
CA TYR A 137 -11.30 -1.59 -8.62
C TYR A 137 -10.04 -1.57 -7.76
N TYR A 138 -9.21 -0.55 -7.89
CA TYR A 138 -7.93 -0.40 -7.22
C TYR A 138 -7.75 0.92 -6.46
N HIS A 139 -8.75 1.82 -6.52
CA HIS A 139 -8.77 3.08 -5.80
C HIS A 139 -9.98 3.06 -4.86
N HIS A 140 -9.73 2.75 -3.59
CA HIS A 140 -10.75 2.69 -2.55
C HIS A 140 -10.83 4.03 -1.85
N GLU A 141 -12.02 4.59 -1.73
CA GLU A 141 -12.32 5.75 -0.91
C GLU A 141 -13.37 5.38 0.15
N ILE A 142 -12.97 5.41 1.41
CA ILE A 142 -13.77 4.93 2.53
C ILE A 142 -14.07 6.11 3.46
N LYS A 143 -15.36 6.34 3.74
CA LYS A 143 -15.88 7.35 4.67
C LYS A 143 -16.86 6.71 5.64
N LEU A 144 -17.15 7.40 6.75
CA LEU A 144 -18.21 6.99 7.66
C LEU A 144 -19.57 7.16 7.00
N ARG A 145 -20.37 6.07 7.02
CA ARG A 145 -21.64 5.99 6.31
C ARG A 145 -22.78 5.54 7.22
N ASP A 146 -23.96 6.14 7.08
CA ASP A 146 -25.20 5.58 7.63
C ASP A 146 -25.57 4.33 6.82
N THR A 147 -25.55 3.16 7.48
CA THR A 147 -25.74 1.85 6.82
C THR A 147 -27.16 1.64 6.31
N LYS A 148 -28.16 2.31 6.90
CA LYS A 148 -29.57 2.19 6.49
C LYS A 148 -29.91 3.15 5.36
N LYS A 149 -29.47 4.41 5.48
CA LYS A 149 -29.73 5.46 4.46
C LYS A 149 -28.78 5.39 3.28
N CYS A 150 -27.68 4.67 3.41
CA CYS A 150 -26.62 4.58 2.40
C CYS A 150 -26.00 5.95 2.04
N LEU A 151 -25.97 6.89 2.96
CA LEU A 151 -25.42 8.26 2.79
C LEU A 151 -24.13 8.41 3.62
N VAL A 152 -23.21 9.25 3.15
CA VAL A 152 -22.05 9.64 3.93
C VAL A 152 -22.55 10.42 5.16
N PHE A 153 -22.22 9.90 6.34
CA PHE A 153 -22.58 10.52 7.62
C PHE A 153 -21.54 11.57 8.04
N TYR A 154 -20.26 11.30 7.74
CA TYR A 154 -19.16 12.19 8.10
C TYR A 154 -18.08 12.13 7.03
N ASP A 155 -17.75 13.25 6.42
CA ASP A 155 -16.86 13.38 5.27
C ASP A 155 -15.44 13.85 5.63
N LYS A 156 -15.20 14.28 6.90
CA LYS A 156 -13.90 14.80 7.34
C LYS A 156 -12.94 13.70 7.84
N LEU A 157 -13.31 12.43 7.76
CA LEU A 157 -12.41 11.29 7.98
C LEU A 157 -12.49 10.37 6.78
N THR A 158 -11.41 10.34 6.00
CA THR A 158 -11.37 9.59 4.75
C THR A 158 -10.13 8.70 4.74
N PHE A 159 -10.33 7.41 4.39
CA PHE A 159 -9.26 6.47 4.10
C PHE A 159 -9.24 6.23 2.61
N ILE A 160 -8.06 6.34 2.00
CA ILE A 160 -7.85 6.06 0.59
C ILE A 160 -6.81 4.95 0.48
N TYR A 161 -7.15 3.87 -0.23
CA TYR A 161 -6.20 2.80 -0.50
C TYR A 161 -6.03 2.60 -1.99
N LEU A 162 -4.76 2.56 -2.43
CA LEU A 162 -4.36 2.38 -3.82
C LEU A 162 -3.70 1.02 -3.94
N GLU A 163 -4.41 0.02 -4.49
CA GLU A 163 -3.91 -1.33 -4.69
C GLU A 163 -3.07 -1.41 -5.97
N MET A 164 -1.78 -1.14 -5.85
CA MET A 164 -0.85 -1.05 -6.98
C MET A 164 -0.78 -2.31 -7.86
N PRO A 165 -0.89 -3.56 -7.33
CA PRO A 165 -0.86 -4.75 -8.19
C PRO A 165 -1.98 -4.79 -9.23
N LYS A 166 -3.16 -4.23 -8.92
CA LYS A 166 -4.31 -4.19 -9.85
C LYS A 166 -4.17 -3.16 -10.97
N PHE A 167 -3.36 -2.11 -10.79
CA PHE A 167 -3.14 -1.12 -11.83
C PHE A 167 -2.27 -1.70 -12.94
N ASN A 168 -2.85 -1.98 -14.11
CA ASN A 168 -2.17 -2.66 -15.22
C ASN A 168 -2.22 -1.89 -16.54
N LYS A 169 -2.56 -0.58 -16.51
CA LYS A 169 -2.56 0.26 -17.71
C LYS A 169 -1.16 0.35 -18.33
N THR A 170 -1.10 0.25 -19.64
CA THR A 170 0.11 0.50 -20.45
C THR A 170 0.35 2.00 -20.62
N GLU A 171 1.49 2.39 -21.23
CA GLU A 171 1.77 3.81 -21.51
C GLU A 171 0.68 4.44 -22.40
N GLU A 172 0.18 3.70 -23.39
CA GLU A 172 -0.82 4.16 -24.33
C GLU A 172 -2.19 4.41 -23.69
N GLU A 173 -2.49 3.71 -22.61
CA GLU A 173 -3.77 3.78 -21.87
C GLU A 173 -3.79 4.86 -20.78
N LEU A 174 -2.69 5.60 -20.59
CA LEU A 174 -2.62 6.68 -19.60
C LEU A 174 -3.41 7.90 -20.11
N GLU A 175 -4.58 8.12 -19.56
CA GLU A 175 -5.48 9.23 -19.93
C GLU A 175 -5.43 10.36 -18.90
N THR A 176 -5.50 10.01 -17.62
CA THR A 176 -5.56 10.97 -16.53
C THR A 176 -4.20 11.20 -15.88
N ARG A 177 -4.04 12.30 -15.17
CA ARG A 177 -2.83 12.58 -14.38
C ARG A 177 -2.69 11.59 -13.22
N PHE A 178 -3.80 11.12 -12.67
CA PHE A 178 -3.83 10.01 -11.71
C PHE A 178 -3.26 8.72 -12.31
N ASP A 179 -3.66 8.34 -13.54
CA ASP A 179 -3.07 7.17 -14.21
C ASP A 179 -1.56 7.29 -14.35
N LYS A 180 -1.08 8.49 -14.68
CA LYS A 180 0.37 8.76 -14.82
C LYS A 180 1.10 8.58 -13.49
N TRP A 181 0.53 9.06 -12.37
CA TRP A 181 1.08 8.83 -11.03
C TRP A 181 1.13 7.35 -10.67
N MET A 182 0.03 6.62 -10.85
CA MET A 182 -0.03 5.18 -10.60
C MET A 182 1.00 4.42 -11.43
N TYR A 183 1.09 4.75 -12.72
CA TYR A 183 2.04 4.13 -13.64
C TYR A 183 3.49 4.37 -13.22
N VAL A 184 3.85 5.61 -12.91
CA VAL A 184 5.20 5.97 -12.48
C VAL A 184 5.56 5.26 -11.18
N LEU A 185 4.71 5.32 -10.16
CA LEU A 185 4.96 4.65 -8.90
C LEU A 185 5.21 3.14 -9.09
N LYS A 186 4.41 2.49 -9.93
CA LYS A 186 4.55 1.04 -10.19
C LYS A 186 5.76 0.68 -11.03
N ASN A 187 6.10 1.48 -12.04
CA ASN A 187 7.03 1.07 -13.09
C ASN A 187 8.38 1.80 -13.04
N LEU A 188 8.55 2.84 -12.23
CA LEU A 188 9.75 3.68 -12.20
C LEU A 188 11.08 2.89 -12.22
N PRO A 189 11.26 1.81 -11.42
CA PRO A 189 12.51 1.04 -11.44
C PRO A 189 12.81 0.30 -12.75
N LYS A 190 11.78 0.15 -13.62
CA LYS A 190 11.91 -0.54 -14.90
C LYS A 190 12.13 0.42 -16.08
N LEU A 191 11.94 1.72 -15.86
CA LEU A 191 12.07 2.72 -16.90
C LEU A 191 13.53 3.07 -17.14
N GLU A 192 13.92 3.10 -18.39
CA GLU A 192 15.26 3.57 -18.83
C GLU A 192 15.26 5.06 -19.19
N LYS A 193 14.11 5.58 -19.59
CA LYS A 193 13.89 6.97 -19.98
C LYS A 193 12.49 7.45 -19.58
N ARG A 194 12.32 8.78 -19.52
CA ARG A 194 11.01 9.40 -19.33
C ARG A 194 10.15 9.16 -20.58
N LEU A 195 8.91 8.76 -20.37
CA LEU A 195 7.95 8.48 -21.42
C LEU A 195 7.39 9.76 -22.05
N LEU A 196 6.91 9.67 -23.30
CA LEU A 196 6.33 10.82 -24.00
C LEU A 196 5.07 11.36 -23.31
N LYS A 197 4.28 10.50 -22.68
CA LYS A 197 3.08 10.90 -21.94
C LYS A 197 3.36 11.53 -20.56
N LEU A 198 4.62 11.56 -20.10
CA LEU A 198 5.04 12.10 -18.80
C LEU A 198 5.86 13.39 -18.96
N GLN A 199 5.41 14.31 -19.81
CA GLN A 199 6.15 15.55 -20.14
C GLN A 199 5.84 16.73 -19.20
N GLU A 200 4.86 16.60 -18.30
CA GLU A 200 4.52 17.64 -17.34
C GLU A 200 5.72 17.93 -16.40
N LYS A 201 5.84 19.19 -15.99
CA LYS A 201 6.93 19.68 -15.15
C LYS A 201 7.10 18.88 -13.85
N VAL A 202 6.01 18.40 -13.27
CA VAL A 202 6.04 17.59 -12.04
C VAL A 202 6.77 16.27 -12.27
N PHE A 203 6.48 15.59 -13.37
CA PHE A 203 7.18 14.33 -13.70
C PHE A 203 8.63 14.57 -14.10
N ASP A 204 8.96 15.72 -14.73
CA ASP A 204 10.37 16.10 -14.96
C ASP A 204 11.13 16.19 -13.63
N SER A 205 10.56 16.84 -12.63
CA SER A 205 11.13 16.94 -11.29
C SER A 205 11.25 15.56 -10.61
N LEU A 206 10.22 14.71 -10.75
CA LEU A 206 10.22 13.35 -10.21
C LEU A 206 11.36 12.52 -10.81
N PHE A 207 11.51 12.49 -12.13
CA PHE A 207 12.55 11.72 -12.79
C PHE A 207 13.96 12.21 -12.42
N LYS A 208 14.17 13.52 -12.28
CA LYS A 208 15.43 14.08 -11.79
C LYS A 208 15.74 13.65 -10.36
N THR A 209 14.76 13.73 -9.47
CA THR A 209 14.89 13.31 -8.06
C THR A 209 15.15 11.81 -7.93
N ALA A 210 14.53 11.01 -8.80
CA ALA A 210 14.60 9.55 -8.79
C ALA A 210 15.88 8.99 -9.44
N GLU A 211 16.65 9.79 -10.19
CA GLU A 211 17.80 9.33 -10.95
C GLU A 211 18.97 8.97 -10.03
N MET A 212 19.29 7.67 -9.94
CA MET A 212 20.31 7.16 -9.00
C MET A 212 21.74 7.68 -9.28
N ALA A 213 22.00 8.12 -10.51
CA ALA A 213 23.28 8.75 -10.87
C ALA A 213 23.50 10.09 -10.12
N GLN A 214 22.42 10.73 -9.70
CA GLN A 214 22.44 12.00 -8.96
C GLN A 214 22.65 11.82 -7.45
N PHE A 215 22.61 10.57 -6.94
CA PHE A 215 22.73 10.31 -5.51
C PHE A 215 24.13 10.54 -5.01
N THR A 216 24.25 11.20 -3.87
CA THR A 216 25.49 11.24 -3.09
C THR A 216 25.86 9.81 -2.66
N GLN A 217 27.11 9.62 -2.25
CA GLN A 217 27.58 8.33 -1.74
C GLN A 217 26.75 7.84 -0.54
N VAL A 218 26.38 8.76 0.35
CA VAL A 218 25.56 8.47 1.54
C VAL A 218 24.14 8.06 1.15
N GLU A 219 23.50 8.78 0.25
CA GLU A 219 22.16 8.45 -0.25
C GLU A 219 22.14 7.11 -0.97
N ARG A 220 23.20 6.78 -1.70
CA ARG A 220 23.33 5.48 -2.36
C ARG A 220 23.38 4.34 -1.35
N LEU A 221 24.14 4.46 -0.27
CA LEU A 221 24.20 3.46 0.80
C LEU A 221 22.82 3.27 1.45
N TYR A 222 22.14 4.34 1.86
CA TYR A 222 20.79 4.25 2.43
C TYR A 222 19.78 3.62 1.47
N TYR A 223 19.88 3.96 0.19
CA TYR A 223 19.01 3.34 -0.81
C TYR A 223 19.28 1.85 -0.98
N GLU A 224 20.54 1.43 -1.05
CA GLU A 224 20.92 0.03 -1.18
C GLU A 224 20.45 -0.81 0.02
N ASP A 225 20.60 -0.29 1.24
CA ASP A 225 20.08 -0.93 2.46
C ASP A 225 18.56 -1.06 2.42
N SER A 226 17.86 0.03 2.12
CA SER A 226 16.40 0.02 2.00
C SER A 226 15.89 -0.89 0.87
N LEU A 227 16.64 -1.00 -0.23
CA LEU A 227 16.32 -1.89 -1.33
C LEU A 227 16.54 -3.36 -0.96
N LYS A 228 17.58 -3.65 -0.17
CA LYS A 228 17.83 -4.98 0.37
C LYS A 228 16.69 -5.40 1.28
N ASP A 229 16.30 -4.56 2.25
CA ASP A 229 15.19 -4.83 3.16
C ASP A 229 13.88 -5.11 2.40
N TYR A 230 13.59 -4.31 1.36
CA TYR A 230 12.43 -4.53 0.51
C TYR A 230 12.47 -5.90 -0.19
N ARG A 231 13.64 -6.30 -0.73
CA ARG A 231 13.80 -7.57 -1.43
C ARG A 231 13.70 -8.76 -0.48
N ASP A 232 14.33 -8.67 0.68
CA ASP A 232 14.34 -9.73 1.69
C ASP A 232 12.90 -9.96 2.22
N MET A 233 12.18 -8.89 2.51
CA MET A 233 10.77 -8.96 2.91
C MET A 233 9.90 -9.59 1.81
N LYS A 234 10.05 -9.18 0.55
CA LYS A 234 9.29 -9.73 -0.58
C LYS A 234 9.59 -11.20 -0.81
N ASN A 235 10.87 -11.59 -0.79
CA ASN A 235 11.29 -12.98 -0.93
C ASN A 235 10.72 -13.87 0.20
N SER A 236 10.76 -13.41 1.44
CA SER A 236 10.17 -14.12 2.59
C SER A 236 8.68 -14.36 2.39
N MET A 237 7.93 -13.33 1.94
CA MET A 237 6.50 -13.48 1.67
C MET A 237 6.19 -14.41 0.52
N ASP A 238 6.95 -14.32 -0.58
CA ASP A 238 6.74 -15.19 -1.73
C ASP A 238 7.02 -16.66 -1.35
N THR A 239 8.02 -16.91 -0.51
CA THR A 239 8.33 -18.24 0.05
C THR A 239 7.18 -18.74 0.91
N THR A 240 6.75 -17.98 1.93
CA THR A 240 5.64 -18.37 2.82
C THR A 240 4.33 -18.62 2.03
N LYS A 241 4.06 -17.80 1.02
CA LYS A 241 2.89 -18.01 0.16
C LYS A 241 2.98 -19.29 -0.67
N ALA A 242 4.17 -19.60 -1.18
CA ALA A 242 4.39 -20.84 -1.95
C ALA A 242 4.26 -22.08 -1.05
N GLU A 243 4.83 -22.02 0.16
CA GLU A 243 4.73 -23.08 1.17
C GLU A 243 3.27 -23.29 1.58
N GLY A 244 2.55 -22.25 2.00
CA GLY A 244 1.13 -22.34 2.39
C GLY A 244 0.22 -22.85 1.25
N LYS A 245 0.55 -22.52 -0.02
CA LYS A 245 -0.19 -23.06 -1.17
C LYS A 245 0.12 -24.55 -1.38
N ALA A 246 1.35 -24.99 -1.12
CA ALA A 246 1.72 -26.41 -1.22
C ALA A 246 1.06 -27.21 -0.11
N GLU A 247 1.10 -26.70 1.12
CA GLU A 247 0.43 -27.30 2.29
C GLU A 247 -1.09 -27.41 2.08
N GLY A 248 -1.77 -26.33 1.70
CA GLY A 248 -3.20 -26.33 1.45
C GLY A 248 -3.62 -27.32 0.34
N LYS A 249 -2.79 -27.49 -0.71
CA LYS A 249 -3.03 -28.50 -1.73
C LYS A 249 -2.86 -29.92 -1.20
N ALA A 250 -1.89 -30.14 -0.31
CA ALA A 250 -1.67 -31.45 0.31
C ALA A 250 -2.83 -31.80 1.25
N GLU A 251 -3.29 -30.84 2.06
CA GLU A 251 -4.47 -31.00 2.93
C GLU A 251 -5.74 -31.29 2.13
N GLU A 252 -6.00 -30.55 1.03
CA GLU A 252 -7.16 -30.79 0.16
C GLU A 252 -7.18 -32.21 -0.43
N LYS A 253 -6.00 -32.74 -0.83
CA LYS A 253 -5.87 -34.10 -1.32
C LYS A 253 -6.21 -35.12 -0.22
N ILE A 254 -5.72 -34.92 0.99
CA ILE A 254 -5.99 -35.77 2.15
C ILE A 254 -7.47 -35.75 2.51
N GLU A 255 -8.09 -34.56 2.63
CA GLU A 255 -9.51 -34.42 2.92
C GLU A 255 -10.40 -35.07 1.84
N THR A 256 -9.99 -34.91 0.57
CA THR A 256 -10.70 -35.55 -0.55
C THR A 256 -10.59 -37.06 -0.48
N ALA A 257 -9.41 -37.61 -0.21
CA ALA A 257 -9.20 -39.04 -0.03
C ALA A 257 -10.03 -39.59 1.15
N GLN A 258 -10.03 -38.93 2.30
CA GLN A 258 -10.86 -39.33 3.46
C GLN A 258 -12.37 -39.33 3.14
N ARG A 259 -12.84 -38.32 2.42
CA ARG A 259 -14.23 -38.21 1.99
C ARG A 259 -14.62 -39.29 1.00
N MET A 260 -13.71 -39.72 0.12
CA MET A 260 -13.91 -40.82 -0.81
C MET A 260 -13.90 -42.18 -0.09
N LEU A 261 -12.97 -42.38 0.85
CA LEU A 261 -12.88 -43.56 1.71
C LEU A 261 -14.17 -43.76 2.52
N SER A 262 -14.71 -42.70 3.12
CA SER A 262 -15.98 -42.76 3.87
C SER A 262 -17.19 -43.19 3.01
N LYS A 263 -17.10 -43.00 1.68
CA LYS A 263 -18.09 -43.42 0.70
C LYS A 263 -17.79 -44.76 0.04
N ASN A 264 -16.78 -45.51 0.54
CA ASN A 264 -16.31 -46.80 0.05
C ASN A 264 -15.89 -46.81 -1.44
N TYR A 265 -15.27 -45.72 -1.94
CA TYR A 265 -14.65 -45.74 -3.25
C TYR A 265 -13.40 -46.66 -3.26
N PRO A 266 -13.15 -47.37 -4.40
CA PRO A 266 -11.93 -48.17 -4.54
C PRO A 266 -10.66 -47.34 -4.46
N ILE A 267 -9.56 -47.90 -3.91
CA ILE A 267 -8.31 -47.19 -3.67
C ILE A 267 -7.68 -46.66 -4.97
N ASP A 268 -7.77 -47.42 -6.06
CA ASP A 268 -7.29 -47.02 -7.38
C ASP A 268 -8.02 -45.76 -7.89
N VAL A 269 -9.30 -45.64 -7.69
CA VAL A 269 -10.09 -44.46 -8.02
C VAL A 269 -9.68 -43.27 -7.15
N ILE A 270 -9.42 -43.47 -5.87
CA ILE A 270 -8.95 -42.41 -4.96
C ILE A 270 -7.58 -41.94 -5.38
N THR A 271 -6.68 -42.89 -5.74
CA THR A 271 -5.34 -42.56 -6.25
C THR A 271 -5.41 -41.67 -7.50
N ASP A 272 -6.26 -42.06 -8.47
CA ASP A 272 -6.43 -41.29 -9.70
C ASP A 272 -7.01 -39.89 -9.46
N CYS A 273 -7.92 -39.73 -8.52
CA CYS A 273 -8.54 -38.45 -8.20
C CYS A 273 -7.67 -37.52 -7.39
N THR A 274 -6.88 -38.03 -6.46
CA THR A 274 -6.11 -37.21 -5.50
C THR A 274 -4.62 -37.12 -5.83
N GLY A 275 -4.10 -38.12 -6.59
CA GLY A 275 -2.67 -38.28 -6.85
C GLY A 275 -1.88 -38.69 -5.61
N LEU A 276 -2.56 -39.21 -4.54
CA LEU A 276 -1.93 -39.86 -3.40
C LEU A 276 -1.64 -41.31 -3.76
N SER A 277 -0.53 -41.86 -3.23
CA SER A 277 -0.22 -43.27 -3.38
C SER A 277 -1.18 -44.18 -2.59
N ALA A 278 -1.32 -45.45 -2.99
CA ALA A 278 -2.15 -46.41 -2.27
C ALA A 278 -1.69 -46.59 -0.80
N GLU A 279 -0.38 -46.45 -0.53
CA GLU A 279 0.16 -46.49 0.83
C GLU A 279 -0.28 -45.30 1.68
N GLU A 280 -0.21 -44.08 1.12
CA GLU A 280 -0.69 -42.88 1.81
C GLU A 280 -2.21 -42.97 2.10
N ILE A 281 -3.00 -43.47 1.15
CA ILE A 281 -4.45 -43.66 1.33
C ILE A 281 -4.76 -44.69 2.41
N ASN A 282 -4.02 -45.82 2.43
CA ASN A 282 -4.17 -46.83 3.48
C ASN A 282 -3.88 -46.31 4.87
N ASN A 283 -2.84 -45.48 5.01
CA ASN A 283 -2.48 -44.83 6.27
C ASN A 283 -3.55 -43.85 6.78
N LEU A 284 -4.45 -43.36 5.92
CA LEU A 284 -5.58 -42.54 6.33
C LEU A 284 -6.76 -43.34 6.89
N GLN A 285 -6.74 -44.66 6.75
CA GLN A 285 -7.78 -45.56 7.30
C GLN A 285 -7.43 -46.09 8.71
N ALA A 286 -6.17 -45.93 9.13
CA ALA A 286 -5.70 -46.37 10.43
C ALA A 286 -5.97 -45.34 11.51
#